data_78100bdd0fba6659103806a3678ca1a6
#
_entry.id   78100bdd0fba6659103806a3678ca1a6
#
_cell.length_a   1.000
_cell.length_b   1.000
_cell.length_c   1.000
_cell.angle_alpha   90.00
_cell.angle_beta   90.00
_cell.angle_gamma   90.00
#
_symmetry.space_group_name_H-M   'P 1'
#
loop_
_entity.id
_entity.type
_entity.pdbx_description
1 polymer ?
#
loop_
_entity_poly.entity_id
_entity_poly.type
_entity_poly.pdbx_seq_one_letter_code
_entity_poly.pdbx_strand_id
1 'polypeptide(L)'
;MKIFGNAGSLSEIDAAMAAGAEGIGLFRTEFLYLASDRFPTEEEQWETYRQAVLHCKGKPLTIRLLDMGADKQPAYWKRPAEENPFLGLRGIRLALAHPEILSVQIRAILRAAAEGPVKILIPMVTDVKELREVKKMIRSCGAAVPTGIMVETPAAVLNAPELAAEADFFSIGTNDLTQYIQVADRNNPQVAAFCDPAAPAVRRAIEMTADAARNARIPFSVCGEMASGKDAQAYLAGLGVESLSLSSPDQIRARSSAVRSS
;
A
#
# COMPACT_ATOMS: atom_id res chain seq x y z
N MET A 1 5.62 15.82 -9.67
CA MET A 1 5.51 14.61 -8.83
C MET A 1 5.27 15.06 -7.39
N LYS A 2 4.20 14.56 -6.75
CA LYS A 2 3.82 14.91 -5.38
C LYS A 2 4.57 14.06 -4.36
N ILE A 3 4.73 14.58 -3.13
CA ILE A 3 5.35 13.83 -2.02
C ILE A 3 4.28 13.57 -0.95
N PHE A 4 3.99 12.30 -0.75
CA PHE A 4 3.05 11.79 0.25
C PHE A 4 3.79 11.08 1.38
N GLY A 5 3.10 10.90 2.52
CA GLY A 5 3.62 10.18 3.68
C GLY A 5 3.31 8.69 3.66
N ASN A 6 4.23 7.89 4.22
CA ASN A 6 3.96 6.55 4.71
C ASN A 6 3.72 6.65 6.22
N ALA A 7 2.67 6.04 6.74
CA ALA A 7 2.34 6.03 8.16
C ALA A 7 1.76 4.69 8.61
N GLY A 8 2.05 4.29 9.85
CA GLY A 8 1.47 3.17 10.55
C GLY A 8 0.92 3.57 11.93
N SER A 9 0.82 4.90 12.20
CA SER A 9 0.23 5.45 13.42
C SER A 9 -0.22 6.89 13.19
N LEU A 10 -1.02 7.45 14.11
CA LEU A 10 -1.44 8.86 14.05
C LEU A 10 -0.24 9.81 14.21
N SER A 11 0.70 9.48 15.07
CA SER A 11 1.93 10.27 15.25
C SER A 11 2.79 10.32 13.99
N GLU A 12 2.83 9.23 13.22
CA GLU A 12 3.53 9.22 11.92
C GLU A 12 2.79 10.06 10.87
N ILE A 13 1.46 10.11 10.91
CA ILE A 13 0.69 11.05 10.08
C ILE A 13 1.07 12.48 10.42
N ASP A 14 1.07 12.85 11.71
CA ASP A 14 1.44 14.20 12.14
C ASP A 14 2.86 14.56 11.70
N ALA A 15 3.81 13.65 11.86
CA ALA A 15 5.19 13.84 11.43
C ALA A 15 5.29 14.03 9.90
N ALA A 16 4.55 13.24 9.12
CA ALA A 16 4.50 13.38 7.67
C ALA A 16 3.89 14.72 7.25
N MET A 17 2.80 15.12 7.89
CA MET A 17 2.14 16.40 7.61
C MET A 17 3.01 17.59 7.99
N ALA A 18 3.73 17.51 9.12
CA ALA A 18 4.71 18.52 9.54
C ALA A 18 5.90 18.61 8.57
N ALA A 19 6.34 17.47 8.00
CA ALA A 19 7.36 17.43 6.93
C ALA A 19 6.83 17.95 5.58
N GLY A 20 5.57 18.39 5.51
CA GLY A 20 4.97 19.01 4.34
C GLY A 20 4.33 18.01 3.36
N ALA A 21 3.99 16.78 3.77
CA ALA A 21 3.30 15.83 2.91
C ALA A 21 2.03 16.43 2.27
N GLU A 22 1.77 16.07 1.02
CA GLU A 22 0.57 16.47 0.28
C GLU A 22 -0.60 15.51 0.50
N GLY A 23 -0.41 14.50 1.36
CA GLY A 23 -1.35 13.49 1.79
C GLY A 23 -0.60 12.29 2.35
N ILE A 24 -1.36 11.24 2.70
CA ILE A 24 -0.81 9.94 3.11
C ILE A 24 -1.10 8.94 1.99
N GLY A 25 -0.05 8.49 1.32
CA GLY A 25 -0.14 7.55 0.20
C GLY A 25 -0.16 6.09 0.65
N LEU A 26 0.25 5.82 1.89
CA LEU A 26 0.17 4.51 2.51
C LEU A 26 -0.06 4.64 4.02
N PHE A 27 -1.27 4.31 4.46
CA PHE A 27 -1.58 4.10 5.87
C PHE A 27 -1.72 2.60 6.13
N ARG A 28 -0.77 2.05 6.87
CA ARG A 28 -0.73 0.62 7.24
C ARG A 28 -1.63 0.38 8.43
N THR A 29 -2.46 -0.66 8.38
CA THR A 29 -3.50 -0.93 9.38
C THR A 29 -3.17 -2.07 10.33
N GLU A 30 -2.06 -2.78 10.12
CA GLU A 30 -1.66 -3.96 10.88
C GLU A 30 -1.51 -3.68 12.38
N PHE A 31 -1.09 -2.47 12.76
CA PHE A 31 -0.89 -2.09 14.16
C PHE A 31 -2.15 -2.21 15.00
N LEU A 32 -3.34 -1.95 14.40
CA LEU A 32 -4.63 -2.11 15.09
C LEU A 32 -4.86 -3.55 15.58
N TYR A 33 -4.44 -4.50 14.76
CA TYR A 33 -4.59 -5.93 15.05
C TYR A 33 -3.47 -6.45 15.96
N LEU A 34 -2.25 -5.96 15.78
CA LEU A 34 -1.08 -6.41 16.57
C LEU A 34 -1.09 -5.85 18.00
N ALA A 35 -1.64 -4.67 18.20
CA ALA A 35 -1.74 -4.04 19.52
C ALA A 35 -2.94 -4.53 20.36
N SER A 36 -3.85 -5.30 19.74
CA SER A 36 -5.06 -5.83 20.40
C SER A 36 -4.86 -7.25 20.92
N ASP A 37 -5.70 -7.66 21.86
CA ASP A 37 -5.83 -9.04 22.35
C ASP A 37 -6.98 -9.81 21.67
N ARG A 38 -7.74 -9.15 20.79
CA ARG A 38 -8.84 -9.68 19.98
C ARG A 38 -8.92 -8.95 18.64
N PHE A 39 -9.79 -9.41 17.76
CA PHE A 39 -10.09 -8.66 16.53
C PHE A 39 -10.68 -7.29 16.87
N PRO A 40 -10.11 -6.19 16.32
CA PRO A 40 -10.66 -4.86 16.50
C PRO A 40 -12.08 -4.78 15.94
N THR A 41 -12.99 -4.23 16.72
CA THR A 41 -14.39 -4.00 16.30
C THR A 41 -14.47 -2.96 15.20
N GLU A 42 -15.61 -2.88 14.52
CA GLU A 42 -15.87 -1.83 13.53
C GLU A 42 -15.71 -0.42 14.12
N GLU A 43 -16.19 -0.23 15.35
CA GLU A 43 -16.14 1.06 16.04
C GLU A 43 -14.70 1.50 16.35
N GLU A 44 -13.87 0.58 16.86
CA GLU A 44 -12.47 0.84 17.13
C GLU A 44 -11.67 1.16 15.87
N GLN A 45 -11.94 0.43 14.79
CA GLN A 45 -11.33 0.70 13.49
C GLN A 45 -11.81 2.03 12.92
N TRP A 46 -13.13 2.28 12.93
CA TRP A 46 -13.71 3.53 12.46
C TRP A 46 -13.13 4.74 13.18
N GLU A 47 -13.06 4.72 14.51
CA GLU A 47 -12.51 5.85 15.28
C GLU A 47 -11.04 6.10 14.90
N THR A 48 -10.25 5.05 14.75
CA THR A 48 -8.85 5.20 14.31
C THR A 48 -8.75 5.79 12.91
N TYR A 49 -9.54 5.31 11.95
CA TYR A 49 -9.51 5.83 10.58
C TYR A 49 -10.07 7.24 10.50
N ARG A 50 -11.10 7.56 11.28
CA ARG A 50 -11.65 8.92 11.42
C ARG A 50 -10.57 9.89 11.92
N GLN A 51 -9.87 9.53 12.98
CA GLN A 51 -8.75 10.34 13.48
C GLN A 51 -7.66 10.49 12.42
N ALA A 52 -7.29 9.42 11.72
CA ALA A 52 -6.31 9.48 10.64
C ALA A 52 -6.72 10.47 9.53
N VAL A 53 -8.00 10.48 9.14
CA VAL A 53 -8.53 11.44 8.16
C VAL A 53 -8.42 12.88 8.69
N LEU A 54 -8.80 13.13 9.93
CA LEU A 54 -8.74 14.46 10.55
C LEU A 54 -7.31 14.99 10.65
N HIS A 55 -6.36 14.13 11.02
CA HIS A 55 -4.92 14.46 11.07
C HIS A 55 -4.34 14.79 9.68
N CYS A 56 -4.95 14.30 8.60
CA CYS A 56 -4.58 14.69 7.23
C CYS A 56 -5.02 16.11 6.85
N LYS A 57 -5.82 16.81 7.66
CA LYS A 57 -6.22 18.22 7.45
C LYS A 57 -6.79 18.49 6.07
N GLY A 58 -7.71 17.63 5.61
CA GLY A 58 -8.35 17.72 4.30
C GLY A 58 -7.54 17.20 3.13
N LYS A 59 -6.33 16.70 3.35
CA LYS A 59 -5.52 16.04 2.32
C LYS A 59 -5.87 14.56 2.20
N PRO A 60 -5.60 13.90 1.04
CA PRO A 60 -6.00 12.52 0.81
C PRO A 60 -5.26 11.52 1.73
N LEU A 61 -6.01 10.51 2.18
CA LEU A 61 -5.53 9.38 2.95
C LEU A 61 -5.79 8.08 2.19
N THR A 62 -4.74 7.33 1.87
CA THR A 62 -4.85 6.00 1.28
C THR A 62 -4.69 4.95 2.37
N ILE A 63 -5.78 4.24 2.69
CA ILE A 63 -5.81 3.20 3.72
C ILE A 63 -5.58 1.85 3.05
N ARG A 64 -4.51 1.16 3.43
CA ARG A 64 -4.25 -0.20 2.97
C ARG A 64 -5.10 -1.17 3.78
N LEU A 65 -5.82 -2.05 3.08
CA LEU A 65 -6.47 -3.18 3.72
C LEU A 65 -5.43 -4.06 4.43
N LEU A 66 -5.88 -4.81 5.42
CA LEU A 66 -5.03 -5.61 6.28
C LEU A 66 -4.07 -6.50 5.47
N ASP A 67 -2.77 -6.27 5.66
CA ASP A 67 -1.68 -7.09 5.12
C ASP A 67 -1.06 -7.91 6.25
N MET A 68 -1.84 -8.83 6.80
CA MET A 68 -1.42 -9.76 7.83
C MET A 68 -1.00 -11.07 7.19
N GLY A 69 -0.10 -11.78 7.85
CA GLY A 69 0.49 -13.03 7.37
C GLY A 69 2.02 -12.92 7.37
N ALA A 70 2.69 -13.84 6.75
CA ALA A 70 4.14 -13.92 6.75
C ALA A 70 4.70 -13.89 8.19
N ASP A 71 5.43 -12.85 8.55
CA ASP A 71 6.06 -12.63 9.86
C ASP A 71 5.14 -11.95 10.90
N LYS A 72 3.93 -11.53 10.49
CA LYS A 72 2.98 -10.79 11.35
C LYS A 72 1.80 -11.65 11.74
N GLN A 73 1.75 -12.04 13.01
CA GLN A 73 0.62 -12.82 13.54
C GLN A 73 0.30 -12.38 14.97
N PRO A 74 -0.93 -11.88 15.23
CA PRO A 74 -1.37 -11.57 16.58
C PRO A 74 -1.51 -12.84 17.40
N ALA A 75 -1.22 -12.76 18.70
CA ALA A 75 -1.25 -13.92 19.59
C ALA A 75 -2.65 -14.58 19.69
N TYR A 76 -3.72 -13.81 19.52
CA TYR A 76 -5.10 -14.30 19.55
C TYR A 76 -5.55 -14.95 18.23
N TRP A 77 -4.87 -14.73 17.13
CA TRP A 77 -5.20 -15.31 15.82
C TRP A 77 -4.21 -16.39 15.43
N LYS A 78 -4.27 -17.51 16.14
CA LYS A 78 -3.41 -18.66 15.87
C LYS A 78 -3.78 -19.30 14.54
N ARG A 79 -2.83 -19.41 13.63
CA ARG A 79 -2.94 -20.11 12.35
C ARG A 79 -1.89 -21.23 12.28
N PRO A 80 -2.11 -22.27 11.48
CA PRO A 80 -1.08 -23.28 11.23
C PRO A 80 0.22 -22.63 10.73
N ALA A 81 1.35 -23.22 11.13
CA ALA A 81 2.64 -22.81 10.55
C ALA A 81 2.70 -23.14 9.06
N GLU A 82 3.23 -22.24 8.29
CA GLU A 82 3.43 -22.41 6.85
C GLU A 82 4.94 -22.58 6.59
N GLU A 83 5.30 -23.44 5.64
CA GLU A 83 6.72 -23.63 5.27
C GLU A 83 7.31 -22.37 4.61
N ASN A 84 6.49 -21.65 3.82
CA ASN A 84 6.86 -20.42 3.13
C ASN A 84 5.87 -19.31 3.42
N PRO A 85 5.89 -18.69 4.62
CA PRO A 85 4.86 -17.75 5.04
C PRO A 85 4.67 -16.53 4.12
N PHE A 86 5.76 -16.07 3.46
CA PHE A 86 5.67 -14.98 2.50
C PHE A 86 4.94 -15.35 1.20
N LEU A 87 4.88 -16.64 0.85
CA LEU A 87 4.14 -17.19 -0.30
C LEU A 87 2.76 -17.74 0.09
N GLY A 88 2.44 -17.75 1.38
CA GLY A 88 1.26 -18.37 1.94
C GLY A 88 0.04 -17.47 2.00
N LEU A 89 -0.77 -17.68 3.05
CA LEU A 89 -2.03 -16.98 3.30
C LEU A 89 -1.77 -15.61 3.93
N ARG A 90 -1.57 -14.59 3.11
CA ARG A 90 -1.34 -13.19 3.53
C ARG A 90 -2.10 -12.19 2.65
N GLY A 91 -2.22 -10.94 3.13
CA GLY A 91 -2.81 -9.83 2.39
C GLY A 91 -4.22 -10.15 1.92
N ILE A 92 -4.50 -9.89 0.63
CA ILE A 92 -5.85 -10.11 0.07
C ILE A 92 -6.30 -11.57 0.14
N ARG A 93 -5.38 -12.54 0.04
CA ARG A 93 -5.74 -13.96 0.14
C ARG A 93 -6.32 -14.28 1.52
N LEU A 94 -5.66 -13.77 2.58
CA LEU A 94 -6.15 -13.92 3.95
C LEU A 94 -7.48 -13.19 4.16
N ALA A 95 -7.59 -11.98 3.62
CA ALA A 95 -8.79 -11.17 3.74
C ALA A 95 -10.01 -11.83 3.06
N LEU A 96 -9.84 -12.43 1.88
CA LEU A 96 -10.90 -13.14 1.18
C LEU A 96 -11.24 -14.50 1.79
N ALA A 97 -10.28 -15.14 2.48
CA ALA A 97 -10.53 -16.35 3.27
C ALA A 97 -11.32 -16.03 4.56
N HIS A 98 -11.29 -14.77 5.02
CA HIS A 98 -11.98 -14.28 6.21
C HIS A 98 -12.84 -13.05 5.89
N PRO A 99 -13.89 -13.21 5.06
CA PRO A 99 -14.71 -12.08 4.57
C PRO A 99 -15.41 -11.32 5.70
N GLU A 100 -15.66 -11.95 6.85
CA GLU A 100 -16.20 -11.32 8.06
C GLU A 100 -15.25 -10.25 8.61
N ILE A 101 -13.94 -10.48 8.62
CA ILE A 101 -12.92 -9.51 9.06
C ILE A 101 -12.79 -8.38 8.04
N LEU A 102 -12.70 -8.74 6.75
CA LEU A 102 -12.59 -7.78 5.67
C LEU A 102 -13.81 -6.84 5.61
N SER A 103 -15.02 -7.36 5.79
CA SER A 103 -16.24 -6.54 5.75
C SER A 103 -16.31 -5.54 6.90
N VAL A 104 -15.84 -5.90 8.09
CA VAL A 104 -15.72 -4.98 9.23
C VAL A 104 -14.76 -3.84 8.89
N GLN A 105 -13.59 -4.15 8.34
CA GLN A 105 -12.60 -3.15 7.96
C GLN A 105 -13.16 -2.21 6.87
N ILE A 106 -13.78 -2.75 5.83
CA ILE A 106 -14.39 -1.95 4.74
C ILE A 106 -15.44 -0.98 5.31
N ARG A 107 -16.38 -1.45 6.13
CA ARG A 107 -17.41 -0.58 6.72
C ARG A 107 -16.78 0.55 7.57
N ALA A 108 -15.79 0.23 8.38
CA ALA A 108 -15.09 1.23 9.18
C ALA A 108 -14.41 2.31 8.33
N ILE A 109 -13.76 1.90 7.22
CA ILE A 109 -13.13 2.83 6.27
C ILE A 109 -14.18 3.71 5.58
N LEU A 110 -15.28 3.11 5.12
CA LEU A 110 -16.35 3.85 4.42
C LEU A 110 -17.03 4.87 5.34
N ARG A 111 -17.23 4.54 6.62
CA ARG A 111 -17.70 5.50 7.64
C ARG A 111 -16.72 6.66 7.82
N ALA A 112 -15.42 6.37 7.89
CA ALA A 112 -14.40 7.41 8.03
C ALA A 112 -14.29 8.31 6.79
N ALA A 113 -14.62 7.81 5.60
CA ALA A 113 -14.60 8.57 4.36
C ALA A 113 -15.62 9.72 4.32
N ALA A 114 -16.58 9.76 5.24
CA ALA A 114 -17.48 10.90 5.42
C ALA A 114 -16.76 12.16 5.94
N GLU A 115 -15.61 12.01 6.59
CA GLU A 115 -14.82 13.09 7.20
C GLU A 115 -13.79 13.72 6.24
N GLY A 116 -13.50 13.07 5.10
CA GLY A 116 -12.52 13.58 4.14
C GLY A 116 -12.14 12.60 3.03
N PRO A 117 -11.19 12.97 2.17
CA PRO A 117 -10.84 12.18 0.99
C PRO A 117 -10.05 10.92 1.37
N VAL A 118 -10.72 9.76 1.30
CA VAL A 118 -10.16 8.44 1.57
C VAL A 118 -10.08 7.63 0.28
N LYS A 119 -9.02 6.82 0.16
CA LYS A 119 -8.84 5.78 -0.87
C LYS A 119 -8.59 4.44 -0.19
N ILE A 120 -9.05 3.34 -0.80
CA ILE A 120 -8.73 1.98 -0.36
C ILE A 120 -7.62 1.42 -1.25
N LEU A 121 -6.61 0.81 -0.63
CA LEU A 121 -5.50 0.14 -1.30
C LEU A 121 -5.49 -1.35 -0.92
N ILE A 122 -5.57 -2.23 -1.93
CA ILE A 122 -5.63 -3.68 -1.73
C ILE A 122 -4.22 -4.26 -1.86
N PRO A 123 -3.65 -4.89 -0.81
CA PRO A 123 -2.31 -5.48 -0.86
C PRO A 123 -2.30 -6.85 -1.53
N MET A 124 -1.14 -7.29 -2.03
CA MET A 124 -0.85 -8.66 -2.46
C MET A 124 -1.76 -9.22 -3.57
N VAL A 125 -2.33 -8.35 -4.39
CA VAL A 125 -3.20 -8.75 -5.52
C VAL A 125 -2.39 -9.55 -6.55
N THR A 126 -3.01 -10.61 -7.08
CA THR A 126 -2.45 -11.45 -8.14
C THR A 126 -3.36 -11.58 -9.36
N ASP A 127 -4.69 -11.49 -9.15
CA ASP A 127 -5.71 -11.70 -10.18
C ASP A 127 -6.80 -10.62 -10.08
N VAL A 128 -7.40 -10.28 -11.21
CA VAL A 128 -8.51 -9.30 -11.29
C VAL A 128 -9.74 -9.75 -10.51
N LYS A 129 -9.92 -11.05 -10.30
CA LYS A 129 -11.04 -11.59 -9.51
C LYS A 129 -10.96 -11.14 -8.04
N GLU A 130 -9.76 -11.06 -7.48
CA GLU A 130 -9.55 -10.58 -6.11
C GLU A 130 -10.01 -9.10 -5.99
N LEU A 131 -9.64 -8.25 -6.95
CA LEU A 131 -10.09 -6.87 -7.01
C LEU A 131 -11.62 -6.77 -7.15
N ARG A 132 -12.22 -7.60 -8.02
CA ARG A 132 -13.67 -7.63 -8.24
C ARG A 132 -14.45 -7.99 -6.99
N GLU A 133 -13.99 -9.01 -6.23
CA GLU A 133 -14.64 -9.41 -4.98
C GLU A 133 -14.59 -8.30 -3.93
N VAL A 134 -13.44 -7.63 -3.76
CA VAL A 134 -13.35 -6.49 -2.83
C VAL A 134 -14.25 -5.34 -3.29
N LYS A 135 -14.25 -4.97 -4.56
CA LYS A 135 -15.14 -3.93 -5.10
C LYS A 135 -16.63 -4.29 -4.93
N LYS A 136 -16.97 -5.56 -5.04
CA LYS A 136 -18.34 -6.05 -4.77
C LYS A 136 -18.71 -5.86 -3.30
N MET A 137 -17.80 -6.18 -2.35
CA MET A 137 -18.03 -5.95 -0.92
C MET A 137 -18.20 -4.46 -0.61
N ILE A 138 -17.36 -3.58 -1.18
CA ILE A 138 -17.49 -2.13 -1.02
C ILE A 138 -18.86 -1.64 -1.50
N ARG A 139 -19.27 -2.05 -2.70
CA ARG A 139 -20.60 -1.68 -3.25
C ARG A 139 -21.75 -2.17 -2.38
N SER A 140 -21.65 -3.37 -1.79
CA SER A 140 -22.69 -3.91 -0.91
C SER A 140 -22.88 -3.08 0.38
N CYS A 141 -21.89 -2.28 0.77
CA CYS A 141 -21.99 -1.34 1.88
C CYS A 141 -22.64 0.01 1.51
N GLY A 142 -23.11 0.17 0.26
CA GLY A 142 -23.83 1.36 -0.19
C GLY A 142 -22.98 2.62 -0.39
N ALA A 143 -21.64 2.48 -0.45
CA ALA A 143 -20.73 3.60 -0.65
C ALA A 143 -19.73 3.30 -1.77
N ALA A 144 -19.10 4.35 -2.29
CA ALA A 144 -18.04 4.25 -3.29
C ALA A 144 -16.87 5.16 -2.87
N VAL A 145 -15.69 4.58 -2.80
CA VAL A 145 -14.41 5.29 -2.62
C VAL A 145 -13.42 4.80 -3.66
N PRO A 146 -12.48 5.63 -4.13
CA PRO A 146 -11.46 5.17 -5.06
C PRO A 146 -10.74 3.95 -4.50
N THR A 147 -10.72 2.86 -5.26
CA THR A 147 -10.16 1.57 -4.84
C THR A 147 -9.09 1.15 -5.82
N GLY A 148 -7.85 1.12 -5.34
CA GLY A 148 -6.67 0.72 -6.11
C GLY A 148 -6.01 -0.53 -5.55
N ILE A 149 -4.99 -0.99 -6.25
CA ILE A 149 -4.21 -2.16 -5.85
C ILE A 149 -2.75 -1.79 -5.58
N MET A 150 -2.13 -2.53 -4.67
CA MET A 150 -0.68 -2.53 -4.53
C MET A 150 -0.10 -3.54 -5.52
N VAL A 151 0.66 -3.02 -6.50
CA VAL A 151 1.39 -3.86 -7.46
C VAL A 151 2.72 -4.24 -6.82
N GLU A 152 2.75 -5.41 -6.23
CA GLU A 152 3.88 -5.90 -5.45
C GLU A 152 4.15 -7.40 -5.64
N THR A 153 3.40 -8.02 -6.55
CA THR A 153 3.60 -9.42 -6.96
C THR A 153 3.95 -9.50 -8.45
N PRO A 154 4.80 -10.45 -8.89
CA PRO A 154 5.05 -10.67 -10.32
C PRO A 154 3.76 -10.93 -11.12
N ALA A 155 2.80 -11.62 -10.52
CA ALA A 155 1.50 -11.89 -11.15
C ALA A 155 0.73 -10.59 -11.43
N ALA A 156 0.70 -9.62 -10.46
CA ALA A 156 0.05 -8.33 -10.69
C ALA A 156 0.73 -7.52 -11.79
N VAL A 157 2.07 -7.61 -11.93
CA VAL A 157 2.80 -6.96 -13.02
C VAL A 157 2.39 -7.54 -14.37
N LEU A 158 2.34 -8.87 -14.49
CA LEU A 158 1.97 -9.55 -15.74
C LEU A 158 0.49 -9.32 -16.11
N ASN A 159 -0.39 -9.21 -15.12
CA ASN A 159 -1.81 -8.93 -15.28
C ASN A 159 -2.14 -7.42 -15.17
N ALA A 160 -1.14 -6.54 -15.22
CA ALA A 160 -1.34 -5.12 -15.01
C ALA A 160 -2.33 -4.47 -16.01
N PRO A 161 -2.39 -4.85 -17.30
CA PRO A 161 -3.39 -4.31 -18.22
C PRO A 161 -4.83 -4.60 -17.79
N GLU A 162 -5.14 -5.83 -17.39
CA GLU A 162 -6.46 -6.26 -16.94
C GLU A 162 -6.82 -5.63 -15.59
N LEU A 163 -5.85 -5.54 -14.68
CA LEU A 163 -6.01 -4.89 -13.38
C LEU A 163 -6.23 -3.38 -13.52
N ALA A 164 -5.52 -2.73 -14.44
CA ALA A 164 -5.64 -1.29 -14.71
C ALA A 164 -7.02 -0.93 -15.32
N ALA A 165 -7.64 -1.85 -16.05
CA ALA A 165 -8.98 -1.63 -16.60
C ALA A 165 -10.06 -1.55 -15.51
N GLU A 166 -9.79 -2.05 -14.31
CA GLU A 166 -10.76 -2.10 -13.21
C GLU A 166 -10.34 -1.35 -11.95
N ALA A 167 -9.05 -1.12 -11.73
CA ALA A 167 -8.56 -0.34 -10.60
C ALA A 167 -8.72 1.16 -10.85
N ASP A 168 -8.92 1.94 -9.78
CA ASP A 168 -8.98 3.39 -9.88
C ASP A 168 -7.58 4.02 -9.81
N PHE A 169 -6.60 3.30 -9.28
CA PHE A 169 -5.18 3.69 -9.22
C PHE A 169 -4.28 2.50 -8.90
N PHE A 170 -2.97 2.65 -9.16
CA PHE A 170 -1.94 1.72 -8.71
C PHE A 170 -1.03 2.35 -7.66
N SER A 171 -0.55 1.53 -6.72
CA SER A 171 0.57 1.86 -5.84
C SER A 171 1.61 0.74 -5.95
N ILE A 172 2.83 1.06 -6.38
CA ILE A 172 3.88 0.05 -6.54
C ILE A 172 4.58 -0.16 -5.20
N GLY A 173 4.45 -1.37 -4.65
CA GLY A 173 5.09 -1.80 -3.40
C GLY A 173 6.45 -2.42 -3.68
N THR A 174 7.50 -1.58 -3.81
CA THR A 174 8.81 -2.04 -4.31
C THR A 174 9.50 -3.05 -3.39
N ASN A 175 9.21 -3.07 -2.09
CA ASN A 175 9.85 -3.99 -1.15
C ASN A 175 9.44 -5.45 -1.41
N ASP A 176 8.13 -5.73 -1.43
CA ASP A 176 7.62 -7.07 -1.74
C ASP A 176 7.85 -7.42 -3.21
N LEU A 177 7.68 -6.47 -4.14
CA LEU A 177 7.96 -6.67 -5.56
C LEU A 177 9.41 -7.13 -5.79
N THR A 178 10.38 -6.47 -5.15
CA THR A 178 11.79 -6.84 -5.23
C THR A 178 12.02 -8.24 -4.68
N GLN A 179 11.49 -8.52 -3.48
CA GLN A 179 11.60 -9.83 -2.84
C GLN A 179 11.10 -10.96 -3.75
N TYR A 180 9.92 -10.80 -4.34
CA TYR A 180 9.32 -11.85 -5.18
C TYR A 180 9.97 -11.98 -6.57
N ILE A 181 10.41 -10.88 -7.18
CA ILE A 181 11.12 -10.94 -8.47
C ILE A 181 12.52 -11.54 -8.31
N GLN A 182 13.24 -11.14 -7.26
CA GLN A 182 14.59 -11.63 -6.99
C GLN A 182 14.60 -12.97 -6.25
N VAL A 183 13.43 -13.48 -5.83
CA VAL A 183 13.30 -14.75 -5.09
C VAL A 183 14.21 -14.76 -3.84
N ALA A 184 14.29 -13.65 -3.14
CA ALA A 184 15.17 -13.47 -1.99
C ALA A 184 14.39 -12.85 -0.82
N ASP A 185 14.41 -13.51 0.34
CA ASP A 185 13.78 -13.01 1.54
C ASP A 185 14.59 -11.83 2.12
N ARG A 186 14.02 -10.63 2.09
CA ARG A 186 14.64 -9.42 2.62
C ARG A 186 14.95 -9.46 4.12
N ASN A 187 14.24 -10.32 4.86
CA ASN A 187 14.44 -10.50 6.30
C ASN A 187 15.52 -11.55 6.63
N ASN A 188 15.99 -12.30 5.64
CA ASN A 188 17.06 -13.26 5.81
C ASN A 188 18.42 -12.61 5.47
N PRO A 189 19.30 -12.35 6.46
CA PRO A 189 20.59 -11.69 6.23
C PRO A 189 21.49 -12.41 5.22
N GLN A 190 21.33 -13.72 5.04
CA GLN A 190 22.14 -14.51 4.11
C GLN A 190 21.84 -14.22 2.65
N VAL A 191 20.63 -13.80 2.33
CA VAL A 191 20.16 -13.52 0.97
C VAL A 191 19.71 -12.08 0.76
N ALA A 192 19.69 -11.25 1.80
CA ALA A 192 19.24 -9.85 1.71
C ALA A 192 20.02 -9.04 0.66
N ALA A 193 21.29 -9.37 0.43
CA ALA A 193 22.10 -8.74 -0.62
C ALA A 193 21.56 -8.95 -2.05
N PHE A 194 20.72 -9.95 -2.27
CA PHE A 194 20.03 -10.18 -3.55
C PHE A 194 18.76 -9.37 -3.70
N CYS A 195 18.24 -8.75 -2.64
CA CYS A 195 17.07 -7.87 -2.66
C CYS A 195 17.44 -6.45 -3.14
N ASP A 196 17.94 -6.34 -4.37
CA ASP A 196 18.29 -5.04 -4.96
C ASP A 196 17.10 -4.43 -5.71
N PRO A 197 16.49 -3.32 -5.20
CA PRO A 197 15.39 -2.65 -5.87
C PRO A 197 15.82 -1.94 -7.18
N ALA A 198 17.12 -1.77 -7.42
CA ALA A 198 17.65 -1.21 -8.65
C ALA A 198 17.94 -2.27 -9.72
N ALA A 199 17.75 -3.57 -9.40
CA ALA A 199 18.00 -4.66 -10.35
C ALA A 199 17.20 -4.50 -11.66
N PRO A 200 17.78 -4.87 -12.81
CA PRO A 200 17.12 -4.70 -14.12
C PRO A 200 15.73 -5.37 -14.21
N ALA A 201 15.54 -6.51 -13.57
CA ALA A 201 14.26 -7.22 -13.54
C ALA A 201 13.19 -6.44 -12.77
N VAL A 202 13.55 -5.82 -11.64
CA VAL A 202 12.64 -4.98 -10.83
C VAL A 202 12.27 -3.71 -11.61
N ARG A 203 13.24 -3.04 -12.22
CA ARG A 203 13.00 -1.86 -13.06
C ARG A 203 12.05 -2.19 -14.22
N ARG A 204 12.27 -3.32 -14.91
CA ARG A 204 11.39 -3.79 -15.98
C ARG A 204 9.95 -4.01 -15.49
N ALA A 205 9.77 -4.59 -14.32
CA ALA A 205 8.44 -4.78 -13.73
C ALA A 205 7.74 -3.43 -13.41
N ILE A 206 8.49 -2.46 -12.91
CA ILE A 206 7.98 -1.09 -12.66
C ILE A 206 7.57 -0.43 -13.98
N GLU A 207 8.39 -0.53 -15.03
CA GLU A 207 8.11 0.00 -16.37
C GLU A 207 6.83 -0.62 -16.96
N MET A 208 6.69 -1.95 -16.92
CA MET A 208 5.48 -2.64 -17.38
C MET A 208 4.22 -2.16 -16.64
N THR A 209 4.33 -1.98 -15.32
CA THR A 209 3.22 -1.46 -14.49
C THR A 209 2.87 -0.02 -14.87
N ALA A 210 3.89 0.84 -15.07
CA ALA A 210 3.71 2.23 -15.49
C ALA A 210 3.05 2.32 -16.87
N ASP A 211 3.45 1.47 -17.81
CA ASP A 211 2.87 1.42 -19.16
C ASP A 211 1.39 1.01 -19.11
N ALA A 212 1.06 -0.01 -18.32
CA ALA A 212 -0.33 -0.43 -18.13
C ALA A 212 -1.20 0.68 -17.53
N ALA A 213 -0.72 1.35 -16.47
CA ALA A 213 -1.42 2.45 -15.84
C ALA A 213 -1.64 3.64 -16.81
N ARG A 214 -0.61 4.02 -17.60
CA ARG A 214 -0.71 5.08 -18.59
C ARG A 214 -1.71 4.75 -19.71
N ASN A 215 -1.68 3.52 -20.23
CA ASN A 215 -2.60 3.06 -21.27
C ASN A 215 -4.06 3.08 -20.78
N ALA A 216 -4.30 2.71 -19.53
CA ALA A 216 -5.61 2.76 -18.89
C ALA A 216 -5.98 4.17 -18.38
N ARG A 217 -5.05 5.14 -18.41
CA ARG A 217 -5.21 6.51 -17.90
C ARG A 217 -5.57 6.56 -16.41
N ILE A 218 -5.03 5.65 -15.61
CA ILE A 218 -5.14 5.69 -14.17
C ILE A 218 -3.86 6.23 -13.53
N PRO A 219 -3.95 6.95 -12.40
CA PRO A 219 -2.77 7.41 -11.68
C PRO A 219 -2.03 6.23 -11.06
N PHE A 220 -0.70 6.36 -10.95
CA PHE A 220 0.11 5.41 -10.20
C PHE A 220 1.16 6.11 -9.34
N SER A 221 1.45 5.47 -8.21
CA SER A 221 2.39 5.95 -7.19
C SER A 221 3.38 4.86 -6.81
N VAL A 222 4.42 5.22 -6.05
CA VAL A 222 5.38 4.28 -5.47
C VAL A 222 5.47 4.50 -3.98
N CYS A 223 5.41 3.43 -3.17
CA CYS A 223 5.41 3.51 -1.71
C CYS A 223 6.50 2.68 -1.01
N GLY A 224 7.41 2.04 -1.76
CA GLY A 224 8.51 1.27 -1.21
C GLY A 224 9.77 2.10 -0.96
N GLU A 225 10.76 1.50 -0.31
CA GLU A 225 12.03 2.16 0.08
C GLU A 225 12.85 2.64 -1.12
N MET A 226 12.68 2.04 -2.31
CA MET A 226 13.32 2.52 -3.54
C MET A 226 13.09 4.01 -3.77
N ALA A 227 11.92 4.53 -3.38
CA ALA A 227 11.56 5.93 -3.60
C ALA A 227 12.40 6.94 -2.78
N SER A 228 13.21 6.49 -1.81
CA SER A 228 14.03 7.38 -0.96
C SER A 228 15.30 7.90 -1.66
N GLY A 229 15.80 7.20 -2.68
CA GLY A 229 17.04 7.55 -3.40
C GLY A 229 16.82 8.60 -4.48
N LYS A 230 17.75 9.57 -4.62
CA LYS A 230 17.65 10.65 -5.63
C LYS A 230 17.61 10.13 -7.06
N ASP A 231 18.49 9.20 -7.41
CA ASP A 231 18.53 8.62 -8.76
C ASP A 231 17.26 7.83 -9.07
N ALA A 232 16.73 7.12 -8.07
CA ALA A 232 15.47 6.43 -8.18
C ALA A 232 14.30 7.41 -8.34
N GLN A 233 14.29 8.54 -7.63
CA GLN A 233 13.26 9.58 -7.78
C GLN A 233 13.28 10.18 -9.19
N ALA A 234 14.46 10.47 -9.74
CA ALA A 234 14.60 10.96 -11.11
C ALA A 234 14.11 9.92 -12.14
N TYR A 235 14.48 8.66 -11.96
CA TYR A 235 13.99 7.55 -12.78
C TYR A 235 12.45 7.42 -12.71
N LEU A 236 11.87 7.40 -11.52
CA LEU A 236 10.42 7.28 -11.33
C LEU A 236 9.66 8.49 -11.89
N ALA A 237 10.21 9.70 -11.75
CA ALA A 237 9.65 10.89 -12.39
C ALA A 237 9.62 10.77 -13.92
N GLY A 238 10.67 10.22 -14.53
CA GLY A 238 10.73 9.95 -15.97
C GLY A 238 9.67 8.95 -16.44
N LEU A 239 9.21 8.05 -15.57
CA LEU A 239 8.11 7.13 -15.86
C LEU A 239 6.72 7.76 -15.72
N GLY A 240 6.62 9.00 -15.23
CA GLY A 240 5.34 9.68 -15.05
C GLY A 240 4.62 9.31 -13.74
N VAL A 241 5.35 8.88 -12.70
CA VAL A 241 4.80 8.62 -11.36
C VAL A 241 4.12 9.89 -10.83
N GLU A 242 2.86 9.79 -10.41
CA GLU A 242 2.11 10.92 -9.87
C GLU A 242 2.65 11.35 -8.50
N SER A 243 2.91 10.38 -7.63
CA SER A 243 3.37 10.64 -6.26
C SER A 243 4.30 9.56 -5.73
N LEU A 244 5.23 9.98 -4.86
CA LEU A 244 6.04 9.10 -4.02
C LEU A 244 5.52 9.15 -2.60
N SER A 245 5.36 7.99 -1.98
CA SER A 245 4.97 7.86 -0.59
C SER A 245 6.19 7.48 0.24
N LEU A 246 6.64 8.39 1.10
CA LEU A 246 7.94 8.33 1.78
C LEU A 246 7.78 8.38 3.29
N SER A 247 8.75 7.85 4.03
CA SER A 247 8.89 8.11 5.46
C SER A 247 9.15 9.60 5.73
N SER A 248 8.80 10.10 6.92
CA SER A 248 8.99 11.53 7.24
C SER A 248 10.45 12.00 7.08
N PRO A 249 11.49 11.25 7.49
CA PRO A 249 12.89 11.62 7.23
C PRO A 249 13.22 11.70 5.74
N ASP A 250 12.66 10.79 4.92
CA ASP A 250 12.91 10.77 3.48
C ASP A 250 12.21 11.92 2.75
N GLN A 251 11.02 12.33 3.22
CA GLN A 251 10.32 13.52 2.71
C GLN A 251 11.15 14.78 2.87
N ILE A 252 11.75 14.97 4.05
CA ILE A 252 12.63 16.12 4.34
C ILE A 252 13.84 16.09 3.40
N ARG A 253 14.47 14.93 3.19
CA ARG A 253 15.60 14.76 2.27
C ARG A 253 15.21 15.05 0.81
N ALA A 254 14.09 14.52 0.35
CA ALA A 254 13.62 14.72 -1.02
C ALA A 254 13.36 16.19 -1.34
N ARG A 255 12.70 16.92 -0.42
CA ARG A 255 12.40 18.36 -0.57
C ARG A 255 13.67 19.23 -0.53
N SER A 256 14.60 18.93 0.38
CA SER A 256 15.88 19.66 0.47
C SER A 256 16.74 19.51 -0.80
N SER A 257 16.54 18.42 -1.53
CA SER A 257 17.23 18.16 -2.81
C SER A 257 16.64 18.94 -3.97
N ALA A 258 15.31 19.09 -4.00
CA ALA A 258 14.61 19.85 -5.05
C ALA A 258 14.95 21.34 -5.00
N VAL A 259 15.11 21.91 -3.79
CA VAL A 259 15.49 23.33 -3.58
C VAL A 259 16.91 23.65 -4.03
N ARG A 260 17.82 22.66 -4.06
CA ARG A 260 19.23 22.87 -4.50
C ARG A 260 19.43 22.69 -6.02
N SER A 261 18.40 22.28 -6.75
CA SER A 261 18.45 22.01 -8.19
C SER A 261 17.67 23.05 -9.01
N SER A 262 17.06 24.02 -8.34
CA SER A 262 16.41 25.23 -8.86
C SER A 262 17.27 26.46 -8.65
#